data_e29a860352057afd6f14f5e8407a6124
#
_entry.id   e29a860352057afd6f14f5e8407a6124
#
_cell.length_a   1.000
_cell.length_b   1.000
_cell.length_c   1.000
_cell.angle_alpha   90.00
_cell.angle_beta   90.00
_cell.angle_gamma   90.00
#
_symmetry.space_group_name_H-M   'P 1'
#
loop_
_entity.id
_entity.type
_entity.pdbx_description
1 polymer ?
#
loop_
_entity_poly.entity_id
_entity_poly.type
_entity_poly.pdbx_seq_one_letter_code
_entity_poly.pdbx_strand_id
1 'polypeptide(L)'
;VFDGNAKDFYVALDDSADKLVIGEGSTVGTNNILTITDDTVTLGDGAAVDTSIVFDGNAQDFYVALDDSADDLLVGVGSTVGSSVALSIDENQVVTAETSANIKQVALTDGTVSWDARAAANAFLLLEENSTISAPTNAVEGAIIQIEVAQHASSGPYTLAFNAIFEFPGDENPTMTATDAKTDIFAFRYNGNKWQNIGISQNLTQS
;
A
#
# COMPACT_ATOMS: atom_id res chain seq x y z
N VAL A 1 28.28 16.70 -27.16
CA VAL A 1 28.35 15.28 -27.56
C VAL A 1 29.57 14.67 -26.92
N PHE A 2 29.41 13.51 -26.35
CA PHE A 2 30.48 12.67 -25.85
C PHE A 2 30.64 11.50 -26.83
N ASP A 3 31.76 11.48 -27.56
CA ASP A 3 32.07 10.49 -28.58
C ASP A 3 32.48 9.17 -27.91
N GLY A 4 31.65 8.15 -28.00
CA GLY A 4 31.89 6.81 -27.49
C GLY A 4 32.29 5.85 -28.59
N ASN A 5 32.98 4.74 -28.23
CA ASN A 5 33.46 3.77 -29.22
C ASN A 5 32.33 3.02 -29.96
N ALA A 6 31.18 2.84 -29.29
CA ALA A 6 30.02 2.13 -29.87
C ALA A 6 28.79 3.01 -29.96
N LYS A 7 28.62 3.94 -29.04
CA LYS A 7 27.48 4.86 -28.95
C LYS A 7 27.94 6.22 -28.45
N ASP A 8 27.48 7.27 -29.08
CA ASP A 8 27.65 8.63 -28.62
C ASP A 8 26.55 8.99 -27.62
N PHE A 9 26.86 9.92 -26.74
CA PHE A 9 25.88 10.49 -25.82
C PHE A 9 25.98 12.00 -25.86
N TYR A 10 24.89 12.70 -25.57
CA TYR A 10 24.90 14.14 -25.43
C TYR A 10 24.16 14.62 -24.18
N VAL A 11 24.60 15.77 -23.69
CA VAL A 11 23.83 16.63 -22.78
C VAL A 11 23.76 17.97 -23.52
N ALA A 12 22.59 18.48 -23.81
CA ALA A 12 22.40 19.65 -24.62
C ALA A 12 21.11 20.40 -24.30
N LEU A 13 21.11 21.70 -24.67
CA LEU A 13 19.89 22.47 -24.80
C LEU A 13 19.34 22.24 -26.21
N ASP A 14 18.11 21.81 -26.33
CA ASP A 14 17.34 21.82 -27.58
C ASP A 14 16.66 23.20 -27.68
N ASP A 15 17.33 24.13 -28.33
CA ASP A 15 16.89 25.51 -28.46
C ASP A 15 15.58 25.64 -29.26
N SER A 16 15.30 24.68 -30.13
CA SER A 16 14.08 24.67 -30.94
C SER A 16 12.83 24.31 -30.14
N ALA A 17 12.99 23.62 -29.02
CA ALA A 17 11.92 23.10 -28.15
C ALA A 17 12.04 23.64 -26.71
N ASP A 18 13.02 24.49 -26.39
CA ASP A 18 13.29 25.03 -25.06
C ASP A 18 13.42 23.95 -23.97
N LYS A 19 14.24 22.90 -24.26
CA LYS A 19 14.39 21.74 -23.41
C LYS A 19 15.86 21.44 -23.13
N LEU A 20 16.15 21.05 -21.87
CA LEU A 20 17.40 20.37 -21.55
C LEU A 20 17.24 18.89 -21.80
N VAL A 21 18.11 18.29 -22.59
CA VAL A 21 18.02 16.88 -23.00
C VAL A 21 19.33 16.13 -22.77
N ILE A 22 19.18 14.85 -22.35
CA ILE A 22 20.24 13.85 -22.33
C ILE A 22 19.79 12.72 -23.23
N GLY A 23 20.60 12.32 -24.19
CA GLY A 23 20.20 11.30 -25.15
C GLY A 23 21.38 10.55 -25.74
N GLU A 24 21.05 9.53 -26.56
CA GLU A 24 21.97 8.72 -27.33
C GLU A 24 22.08 9.23 -28.78
N GLY A 25 23.27 9.15 -29.33
CA GLY A 25 23.59 9.62 -30.67
C GLY A 25 24.24 11.00 -30.70
N SER A 26 24.46 11.53 -31.91
CA SER A 26 25.14 12.80 -32.14
C SER A 26 24.19 13.96 -32.45
N THR A 27 22.90 13.68 -32.62
CA THR A 27 21.88 14.68 -32.98
C THR A 27 21.01 15.02 -31.79
N VAL A 28 21.06 16.24 -31.32
CA VAL A 28 20.26 16.77 -30.21
C VAL A 28 18.77 16.66 -30.55
N GLY A 29 17.96 16.22 -29.56
CA GLY A 29 16.51 16.09 -29.72
C GLY A 29 16.05 14.73 -30.27
N THR A 30 16.98 13.83 -30.62
CA THR A 30 16.65 12.45 -31.04
C THR A 30 17.13 11.45 -30.01
N ASN A 31 16.40 10.34 -29.83
CA ASN A 31 16.70 9.29 -28.85
C ASN A 31 16.96 9.86 -27.45
N ASN A 32 16.07 10.69 -26.95
CA ASN A 32 16.18 11.29 -25.64
C ASN A 32 15.96 10.25 -24.55
N ILE A 33 16.92 10.09 -23.64
CA ILE A 33 16.80 9.28 -22.43
C ILE A 33 16.10 10.08 -21.34
N LEU A 34 16.47 11.37 -21.22
CA LEU A 34 15.91 12.32 -20.28
C LEU A 34 15.61 13.65 -20.97
N THR A 35 14.41 14.16 -20.75
CA THR A 35 14.01 15.50 -21.19
C THR A 35 13.51 16.30 -19.98
N ILE A 36 14.00 17.53 -19.82
CA ILE A 36 13.58 18.45 -18.76
C ILE A 36 13.01 19.69 -19.42
N THR A 37 11.78 20.04 -19.05
CA THR A 37 11.10 21.29 -19.38
C THR A 37 10.85 22.08 -18.10
N ASP A 38 10.09 23.18 -18.16
CA ASP A 38 9.79 24.03 -17.00
C ASP A 38 9.21 23.25 -15.81
N ASP A 39 8.30 22.31 -16.06
CA ASP A 39 7.53 21.61 -15.02
C ASP A 39 7.69 20.08 -15.04
N THR A 40 8.38 19.51 -16.05
CA THR A 40 8.35 18.07 -16.28
C THR A 40 9.74 17.48 -16.51
N VAL A 41 9.97 16.32 -15.91
CA VAL A 41 11.08 15.43 -16.25
C VAL A 41 10.49 14.21 -16.93
N THR A 42 10.84 13.98 -18.19
CA THR A 42 10.40 12.82 -18.97
C THR A 42 11.54 11.85 -19.16
N LEU A 43 11.30 10.57 -18.87
CA LEU A 43 12.20 9.46 -19.18
C LEU A 43 11.69 8.77 -20.44
N GLY A 44 12.61 8.44 -21.35
CA GLY A 44 12.30 7.85 -22.65
C GLY A 44 11.93 8.87 -23.72
N ASP A 45 11.77 8.38 -24.94
CA ASP A 45 11.49 9.17 -26.15
C ASP A 45 10.19 8.76 -26.87
N GLY A 46 9.41 7.87 -26.25
CA GLY A 46 8.17 7.31 -26.84
C GLY A 46 8.44 6.18 -27.83
N ALA A 47 9.66 5.64 -27.87
CA ALA A 47 9.93 4.43 -28.63
C ALA A 47 9.28 3.21 -27.94
N ALA A 48 8.96 2.18 -28.73
CA ALA A 48 8.39 0.91 -28.24
C ALA A 48 9.47 0.06 -27.53
N VAL A 49 9.94 0.55 -26.37
CA VAL A 49 10.94 -0.09 -25.52
C VAL A 49 10.67 0.21 -24.06
N ASP A 50 10.98 -0.73 -23.20
CA ASP A 50 10.86 -0.53 -21.76
C ASP A 50 11.73 0.63 -21.28
N THR A 51 11.17 1.41 -20.36
CA THR A 51 11.90 2.53 -19.74
C THR A 51 11.91 2.35 -18.23
N SER A 52 13.09 2.41 -17.61
CA SER A 52 13.22 2.14 -16.17
C SER A 52 14.17 3.07 -15.45
N ILE A 53 13.91 3.21 -14.14
CA ILE A 53 14.87 3.68 -13.13
C ILE A 53 15.23 2.46 -12.29
N VAL A 54 16.51 2.11 -12.27
CA VAL A 54 17.03 1.02 -11.43
C VAL A 54 17.74 1.63 -10.22
N PHE A 55 17.38 1.16 -9.05
CA PHE A 55 18.07 1.41 -7.78
C PHE A 55 19.05 0.25 -7.57
N ASP A 56 20.31 0.47 -7.97
CA ASP A 56 21.41 -0.52 -7.94
C ASP A 56 21.95 -0.66 -6.51
N GLY A 57 21.57 -1.74 -5.85
CA GLY A 57 21.94 -2.05 -4.47
C GLY A 57 22.98 -3.17 -4.41
N ASN A 58 23.83 -3.15 -3.37
CA ASN A 58 24.90 -4.18 -3.23
C ASN A 58 24.37 -5.62 -3.09
N ALA A 59 23.20 -5.81 -2.48
CA ALA A 59 22.61 -7.13 -2.25
C ALA A 59 21.41 -7.41 -3.14
N GLN A 60 20.64 -6.39 -3.48
CA GLN A 60 19.40 -6.50 -4.24
C GLN A 60 19.09 -5.18 -4.93
N ASP A 61 18.78 -5.24 -6.20
CA ASP A 61 18.29 -4.12 -7.00
C ASP A 61 16.77 -4.02 -6.92
N PHE A 62 16.28 -2.81 -7.16
CA PHE A 62 14.86 -2.52 -7.34
C PHE A 62 14.68 -1.62 -8.55
N TYR A 63 13.52 -1.71 -9.19
CA TYR A 63 13.19 -0.83 -10.31
C TYR A 63 11.79 -0.24 -10.20
N VAL A 64 11.62 0.92 -10.84
CA VAL A 64 10.34 1.48 -11.27
C VAL A 64 10.42 1.63 -12.78
N ALA A 65 9.47 1.06 -13.52
CA ALA A 65 9.57 0.96 -14.97
C ALA A 65 8.20 1.07 -15.66
N LEU A 66 8.25 1.49 -16.91
CA LEU A 66 7.19 1.25 -17.89
C LEU A 66 7.58 0.00 -18.69
N ASP A 67 6.72 -1.02 -18.70
CA ASP A 67 6.77 -2.17 -19.59
C ASP A 67 5.97 -1.80 -20.84
N ASP A 68 6.65 -1.47 -21.93
CA ASP A 68 6.01 -1.06 -23.19
C ASP A 68 5.18 -2.19 -23.83
N SER A 69 5.58 -3.42 -23.61
CA SER A 69 4.90 -4.58 -24.19
C SER A 69 3.57 -4.91 -23.54
N ALA A 70 3.38 -4.52 -22.27
CA ALA A 70 2.18 -4.73 -21.48
C ALA A 70 1.39 -3.44 -21.23
N ASP A 71 1.96 -2.27 -21.55
CA ASP A 71 1.44 -0.92 -21.21
C ASP A 71 1.28 -0.72 -19.71
N ASP A 72 2.15 -1.37 -18.88
CA ASP A 72 2.06 -1.38 -17.42
C ASP A 72 3.14 -0.51 -16.76
N LEU A 73 2.77 0.23 -15.72
CA LEU A 73 3.73 0.81 -14.78
C LEU A 73 4.05 -0.22 -13.69
N LEU A 74 5.33 -0.59 -13.55
CA LEU A 74 5.80 -1.66 -12.69
C LEU A 74 6.70 -1.15 -11.57
N VAL A 75 6.61 -1.78 -10.40
CA VAL A 75 7.62 -1.74 -9.34
C VAL A 75 8.07 -3.17 -9.05
N GLY A 76 9.35 -3.43 -9.14
CA GLY A 76 9.86 -4.80 -9.04
C GLY A 76 11.23 -4.92 -8.40
N VAL A 77 11.67 -6.17 -8.28
CA VAL A 77 12.96 -6.58 -7.72
C VAL A 77 13.88 -7.04 -8.85
N GLY A 78 15.13 -6.64 -8.81
CA GLY A 78 16.11 -6.85 -9.88
C GLY A 78 16.28 -5.62 -10.77
N SER A 79 16.90 -5.81 -11.93
CA SER A 79 17.19 -4.75 -12.91
C SER A 79 16.53 -5.01 -14.28
N THR A 80 15.74 -6.10 -14.40
CA THR A 80 15.06 -6.47 -15.64
C THR A 80 13.57 -6.18 -15.54
N VAL A 81 13.06 -5.29 -16.37
CA VAL A 81 11.62 -4.94 -16.45
C VAL A 81 10.77 -6.18 -16.71
N GLY A 82 9.61 -6.27 -16.09
CA GLY A 82 8.70 -7.41 -16.18
C GLY A 82 9.13 -8.66 -15.40
N SER A 83 10.34 -8.66 -14.81
CA SER A 83 10.84 -9.76 -13.96
C SER A 83 10.66 -9.44 -12.48
N SER A 84 10.12 -10.40 -11.71
CA SER A 84 9.92 -10.25 -10.25
C SER A 84 9.14 -8.98 -9.88
N VAL A 85 8.02 -8.75 -10.56
CA VAL A 85 7.12 -7.63 -10.29
C VAL A 85 6.46 -7.78 -8.92
N ALA A 86 6.45 -6.73 -8.14
CA ALA A 86 5.79 -6.64 -6.84
C ALA A 86 4.47 -5.88 -6.90
N LEU A 87 4.43 -4.81 -7.72
CA LEU A 87 3.26 -3.97 -7.94
C LEU A 87 3.17 -3.62 -9.42
N SER A 88 1.96 -3.72 -10.00
CA SER A 88 1.65 -3.22 -11.34
C SER A 88 0.47 -2.24 -11.31
N ILE A 89 0.45 -1.33 -12.28
CA ILE A 89 -0.70 -0.49 -12.62
C ILE A 89 -0.88 -0.61 -14.13
N ASP A 90 -1.99 -1.23 -14.53
CA ASP A 90 -2.30 -1.44 -15.95
C ASP A 90 -2.91 -0.19 -16.62
N GLU A 91 -3.11 -0.23 -17.93
CA GLU A 91 -3.70 0.83 -18.73
C GLU A 91 -5.17 1.16 -18.34
N ASN A 92 -5.85 0.24 -17.63
CA ASN A 92 -7.19 0.42 -17.10
C ASN A 92 -7.19 1.02 -15.69
N GLN A 93 -6.02 1.40 -15.16
CA GLN A 93 -5.81 1.97 -13.82
C GLN A 93 -6.07 0.97 -12.68
N VAL A 94 -5.97 -0.33 -12.95
CA VAL A 94 -6.05 -1.35 -11.91
C VAL A 94 -4.68 -1.49 -11.25
N VAL A 95 -4.65 -1.38 -9.92
CA VAL A 95 -3.45 -1.59 -9.11
C VAL A 95 -3.45 -3.03 -8.59
N THR A 96 -2.43 -3.79 -8.95
CA THR A 96 -2.27 -5.19 -8.52
C THR A 96 -1.00 -5.36 -7.68
N ALA A 97 -1.14 -6.02 -6.53
CA ALA A 97 0.00 -6.57 -5.81
C ALA A 97 0.26 -7.99 -6.35
N GLU A 98 1.35 -8.16 -7.09
CA GLU A 98 1.63 -9.40 -7.85
C GLU A 98 1.99 -10.58 -6.94
N THR A 99 2.35 -10.32 -5.70
CA THR A 99 2.66 -11.37 -4.71
C THR A 99 1.73 -11.28 -3.51
N SER A 100 2.08 -10.48 -2.52
CA SER A 100 1.24 -10.28 -1.32
C SER A 100 1.35 -8.84 -0.83
N ALA A 101 0.20 -8.30 -0.37
CA ALA A 101 0.16 -7.01 0.31
C ALA A 101 -0.18 -7.23 1.79
N ASN A 102 0.78 -7.00 2.68
CA ASN A 102 0.58 -7.13 4.11
C ASN A 102 0.22 -5.78 4.73
N ILE A 103 -0.95 -5.71 5.35
CA ILE A 103 -1.31 -4.58 6.19
C ILE A 103 -0.76 -4.85 7.59
N LYS A 104 0.22 -4.03 8.02
CA LYS A 104 0.85 -4.17 9.33
C LYS A 104 -0.19 -4.15 10.44
N GLN A 105 -0.13 -5.14 11.35
CA GLN A 105 -0.93 -5.13 12.56
C GLN A 105 -0.39 -4.10 13.56
N VAL A 106 -1.29 -3.29 14.13
CA VAL A 106 -0.97 -2.24 15.08
C VAL A 106 -1.68 -2.52 16.40
N ALA A 107 -0.93 -2.59 17.49
CA ALA A 107 -1.50 -2.76 18.82
C ALA A 107 -2.23 -1.48 19.27
N LEU A 108 -3.44 -1.66 19.79
CA LEU A 108 -4.22 -0.63 20.48
C LEU A 108 -4.11 -0.83 22.00
N THR A 109 -4.35 0.23 22.74
CA THR A 109 -4.42 0.19 24.20
C THR A 109 -5.84 -0.06 24.64
N ASP A 110 -6.05 -0.93 25.60
CA ASP A 110 -7.35 -1.28 26.18
C ASP A 110 -7.96 -0.17 27.06
N GLY A 111 -9.08 -0.45 27.74
CA GLY A 111 -9.87 0.55 28.46
C GLY A 111 -10.75 1.37 27.52
N THR A 112 -10.49 2.67 27.38
CA THR A 112 -11.13 3.51 26.36
C THR A 112 -10.30 3.48 25.09
N VAL A 113 -10.61 2.54 24.20
CA VAL A 113 -9.82 2.24 23.00
C VAL A 113 -9.98 3.35 21.97
N SER A 114 -8.88 4.04 21.66
CA SER A 114 -8.80 5.00 20.58
C SER A 114 -8.28 4.29 19.31
N TRP A 115 -9.02 4.37 18.22
CA TRP A 115 -8.69 3.71 16.95
C TRP A 115 -8.60 4.71 15.81
N ASP A 116 -7.42 4.90 15.25
CA ASP A 116 -7.22 5.64 14.01
C ASP A 116 -7.29 4.66 12.83
N ALA A 117 -8.39 4.72 12.05
CA ALA A 117 -8.65 3.80 10.94
C ALA A 117 -7.59 3.87 9.83
N ARG A 118 -6.93 5.03 9.67
CA ARG A 118 -5.86 5.21 8.68
C ARG A 118 -4.54 4.61 9.15
N ALA A 119 -4.23 4.74 10.44
CA ALA A 119 -2.96 4.27 11.01
C ALA A 119 -2.98 2.77 11.36
N ALA A 120 -4.17 2.21 11.63
CA ALA A 120 -4.35 0.86 12.15
C ALA A 120 -5.51 0.13 11.44
N ALA A 121 -5.47 0.02 10.11
CA ALA A 121 -6.49 -0.73 9.36
C ALA A 121 -6.52 -2.22 9.77
N ASN A 122 -5.41 -2.78 10.24
CA ASN A 122 -5.31 -4.08 10.88
C ASN A 122 -4.85 -3.87 12.32
N ALA A 123 -5.76 -4.04 13.29
CA ALA A 123 -5.53 -3.75 14.70
C ALA A 123 -5.43 -5.02 15.53
N PHE A 124 -4.74 -4.92 16.67
CA PHE A 124 -4.69 -5.92 17.72
C PHE A 124 -5.02 -5.26 19.07
N LEU A 125 -5.82 -5.92 19.88
CA LEU A 125 -6.17 -5.46 21.23
C LEU A 125 -6.06 -6.65 22.21
N LEU A 126 -5.16 -6.55 23.17
CA LEU A 126 -5.14 -7.44 24.32
C LEU A 126 -6.02 -6.80 25.41
N LEU A 127 -7.01 -7.55 25.89
CA LEU A 127 -7.86 -7.12 27.00
C LEU A 127 -7.21 -7.45 28.34
N GLU A 128 -6.84 -6.42 29.09
CA GLU A 128 -6.37 -6.52 30.47
C GLU A 128 -7.38 -5.88 31.45
N GLU A 129 -8.40 -5.20 30.89
CA GLU A 129 -9.56 -4.66 31.60
C GLU A 129 -10.81 -4.64 30.69
N ASN A 130 -11.99 -4.37 31.30
CA ASN A 130 -13.21 -4.14 30.52
C ASN A 130 -13.04 -2.89 29.63
N SER A 131 -13.23 -3.06 28.33
CA SER A 131 -12.86 -2.04 27.36
C SER A 131 -14.05 -1.59 26.51
N THR A 132 -13.92 -0.40 25.92
CA THR A 132 -14.88 0.15 24.96
C THR A 132 -14.15 0.73 23.78
N ILE A 133 -14.44 0.25 22.56
CA ILE A 133 -13.93 0.86 21.33
C ILE A 133 -14.70 2.14 21.04
N SER A 134 -13.98 3.26 21.02
CA SER A 134 -14.51 4.57 20.63
C SER A 134 -14.80 4.63 19.12
N ALA A 135 -15.47 5.70 18.68
CA ALA A 135 -15.62 5.94 17.24
C ALA A 135 -14.25 6.08 16.57
N PRO A 136 -13.92 5.27 15.55
CA PRO A 136 -12.65 5.41 14.85
C PRO A 136 -12.51 6.78 14.17
N THR A 137 -11.31 7.34 14.27
CA THR A 137 -10.95 8.59 13.60
C THR A 137 -10.41 8.35 12.19
N ASN A 138 -10.34 9.39 11.36
CA ASN A 138 -9.76 9.36 10.01
C ASN A 138 -10.41 8.31 9.06
N ALA A 139 -11.69 8.01 9.28
CA ALA A 139 -12.45 7.11 8.42
C ALA A 139 -12.65 7.72 7.02
N VAL A 140 -12.51 6.90 5.98
CA VAL A 140 -12.78 7.24 4.59
C VAL A 140 -13.81 6.27 4.06
N GLU A 141 -14.81 6.75 3.33
CA GLU A 141 -15.84 5.89 2.74
C GLU A 141 -15.23 4.78 1.87
N GLY A 142 -15.69 3.55 2.06
CA GLY A 142 -15.14 2.37 1.41
C GLY A 142 -14.00 1.70 2.17
N ALA A 143 -13.42 2.36 3.19
CA ALA A 143 -12.34 1.76 3.99
C ALA A 143 -12.80 0.47 4.68
N ILE A 144 -11.89 -0.49 4.75
CA ILE A 144 -12.03 -1.73 5.49
C ILE A 144 -11.02 -1.72 6.64
N ILE A 145 -11.49 -2.05 7.83
CA ILE A 145 -10.64 -2.25 9.02
C ILE A 145 -10.97 -3.58 9.67
N GLN A 146 -10.00 -4.15 10.36
CA GLN A 146 -10.21 -5.34 11.18
C GLN A 146 -9.47 -5.20 12.51
N ILE A 147 -9.98 -5.88 13.51
CA ILE A 147 -9.37 -5.97 14.83
C ILE A 147 -9.39 -7.39 15.33
N GLU A 148 -8.25 -7.87 15.78
CA GLU A 148 -8.08 -9.08 16.57
C GLU A 148 -8.13 -8.68 18.04
N VAL A 149 -9.04 -9.25 18.80
CA VAL A 149 -9.23 -8.99 20.23
C VAL A 149 -8.92 -10.24 21.00
N ALA A 150 -7.87 -10.21 21.80
CA ALA A 150 -7.41 -11.32 22.60
C ALA A 150 -7.81 -11.15 24.08
N GLN A 151 -8.37 -12.19 24.69
CA GLN A 151 -8.52 -12.27 26.15
C GLN A 151 -7.14 -12.47 26.78
N HIS A 152 -6.92 -11.88 27.95
CA HIS A 152 -5.70 -12.14 28.73
C HIS A 152 -5.59 -13.66 29.04
N ALA A 153 -4.36 -14.15 29.07
CA ALA A 153 -4.09 -15.58 29.18
C ALA A 153 -4.56 -16.23 30.49
N SER A 154 -4.78 -15.44 31.56
CA SER A 154 -5.08 -15.98 32.91
C SER A 154 -5.79 -15.02 33.85
N SER A 155 -6.12 -13.79 33.45
CA SER A 155 -6.74 -12.78 34.34
C SER A 155 -8.11 -12.26 33.85
N GLY A 156 -8.63 -12.82 32.75
CA GLY A 156 -9.95 -12.50 32.22
C GLY A 156 -11.08 -13.34 32.83
N PRO A 157 -12.24 -13.51 32.13
CA PRO A 157 -12.53 -12.81 30.88
C PRO A 157 -12.95 -11.36 31.09
N TYR A 158 -12.56 -10.49 30.15
CA TYR A 158 -12.96 -9.09 30.10
C TYR A 158 -14.01 -8.85 29.02
N THR A 159 -14.80 -7.80 29.18
CA THR A 159 -15.84 -7.41 28.20
C THR A 159 -15.31 -6.36 27.22
N LEU A 160 -15.85 -6.39 26.00
CA LEU A 160 -15.62 -5.34 25.01
C LEU A 160 -16.96 -4.80 24.54
N ALA A 161 -17.12 -3.48 24.62
CA ALA A 161 -18.23 -2.76 24.03
C ALA A 161 -17.78 -1.98 22.78
N PHE A 162 -18.70 -1.78 21.85
CA PHE A 162 -18.49 -0.98 20.65
C PHE A 162 -19.31 0.31 20.70
N ASN A 163 -18.71 1.41 20.24
CA ASN A 163 -19.45 2.65 20.07
C ASN A 163 -20.60 2.47 19.06
N ALA A 164 -21.69 3.22 19.21
CA ALA A 164 -22.87 3.15 18.34
C ALA A 164 -22.62 3.49 16.85
N ILE A 165 -21.40 3.90 16.48
CA ILE A 165 -20.99 4.04 15.08
C ILE A 165 -20.77 2.69 14.40
N PHE A 166 -20.51 1.63 15.17
CA PHE A 166 -20.40 0.26 14.66
C PHE A 166 -21.81 -0.34 14.55
N GLU A 167 -22.10 -0.89 13.39
CA GLU A 167 -23.39 -1.49 13.06
C GLU A 167 -23.22 -3.00 12.89
N PHE A 168 -23.91 -3.76 13.71
CA PHE A 168 -23.92 -5.21 13.68
C PHE A 168 -25.26 -5.76 13.19
N PRO A 169 -25.32 -7.01 12.71
CA PRO A 169 -26.57 -7.63 12.33
C PRO A 169 -27.60 -7.59 13.47
N GLY A 170 -28.80 -7.09 13.19
CA GLY A 170 -29.87 -6.99 14.17
C GLY A 170 -29.71 -5.84 15.18
N ASP A 171 -28.78 -4.92 14.95
CA ASP A 171 -28.44 -3.78 15.84
C ASP A 171 -27.98 -4.23 17.24
N GLU A 172 -27.48 -5.45 17.37
CA GLU A 172 -27.01 -6.01 18.64
C GLU A 172 -25.49 -6.18 18.61
N ASN A 173 -24.79 -5.63 19.62
CA ASN A 173 -23.35 -5.85 19.79
C ASN A 173 -23.09 -7.33 20.09
N PRO A 174 -22.08 -7.95 19.44
CA PRO A 174 -21.73 -9.33 19.72
C PRO A 174 -21.17 -9.47 21.14
N THR A 175 -21.51 -10.61 21.77
CA THR A 175 -20.88 -10.98 23.04
C THR A 175 -19.50 -11.56 22.76
N MET A 176 -18.48 -11.01 23.40
CA MET A 176 -17.10 -11.51 23.33
C MET A 176 -17.01 -12.93 23.90
N THR A 177 -16.06 -13.70 23.36
CA THR A 177 -15.71 -15.00 23.95
C THR A 177 -15.20 -14.80 25.38
N ALA A 178 -15.94 -15.34 26.36
CA ALA A 178 -15.66 -15.20 27.79
C ALA A 178 -14.78 -16.36 28.29
N THR A 179 -13.61 -16.56 27.68
CA THR A 179 -12.64 -17.59 28.02
C THR A 179 -11.24 -17.06 27.88
N ASP A 180 -10.41 -17.23 28.89
CA ASP A 180 -9.00 -16.84 28.87
C ASP A 180 -8.26 -17.46 27.68
N ALA A 181 -7.25 -16.76 27.17
CA ALA A 181 -6.42 -17.16 26.05
C ALA A 181 -7.21 -17.48 24.76
N LYS A 182 -8.37 -16.83 24.57
CA LYS A 182 -9.16 -16.90 23.34
C LYS A 182 -9.18 -15.56 22.63
N THR A 183 -9.37 -15.63 21.32
CA THR A 183 -9.34 -14.47 20.42
C THR A 183 -10.61 -14.42 19.60
N ASP A 184 -11.14 -13.20 19.43
CA ASP A 184 -12.22 -12.89 18.50
C ASP A 184 -11.71 -11.90 17.46
N ILE A 185 -12.15 -12.05 16.21
CA ILE A 185 -11.79 -11.16 15.10
C ILE A 185 -13.04 -10.52 14.55
N PHE A 186 -13.00 -9.20 14.37
CA PHE A 186 -14.08 -8.40 13.78
C PHE A 186 -13.56 -7.64 12.57
N ALA A 187 -14.33 -7.65 11.48
CA ALA A 187 -14.05 -6.87 10.30
C ALA A 187 -15.21 -5.93 9.96
N PHE A 188 -14.88 -4.72 9.54
CA PHE A 188 -15.84 -3.65 9.24
C PHE A 188 -15.52 -2.94 7.95
N ARG A 189 -16.57 -2.44 7.27
CA ARG A 189 -16.49 -1.52 6.14
C ARG A 189 -17.17 -0.20 6.51
N TYR A 190 -16.54 0.92 6.20
CA TYR A 190 -17.13 2.24 6.39
C TYR A 190 -17.99 2.66 5.19
N ASN A 191 -19.22 3.04 5.42
CA ASN A 191 -20.16 3.46 4.36
C ASN A 191 -20.34 5.00 4.28
N GLY A 192 -19.40 5.77 4.88
CA GLY A 192 -19.50 7.23 5.00
C GLY A 192 -20.20 7.71 6.26
N ASN A 193 -20.96 6.83 6.96
CA ASN A 193 -21.70 7.16 8.18
C ASN A 193 -21.49 6.14 9.31
N LYS A 194 -21.43 4.86 9.00
CA LYS A 194 -21.35 3.75 9.96
C LYS A 194 -20.22 2.78 9.56
N TRP A 195 -19.63 2.13 10.55
CA TRP A 195 -18.78 0.96 10.39
C TRP A 195 -19.64 -0.29 10.40
N GLN A 196 -19.95 -0.80 9.22
CA GLN A 196 -20.80 -1.98 9.05
C GLN A 196 -19.96 -3.24 9.24
N ASN A 197 -20.39 -4.11 10.13
CA ASN A 197 -19.73 -5.40 10.33
C ASN A 197 -19.88 -6.30 9.09
N ILE A 198 -18.76 -6.78 8.57
CA ILE A 198 -18.67 -7.65 7.39
C ILE A 198 -18.14 -9.05 7.71
N GLY A 199 -17.69 -9.27 8.96
CA GLY A 199 -17.23 -10.58 9.39
C GLY A 199 -16.92 -10.63 10.87
N ILE A 200 -17.23 -11.78 11.47
CA ILE A 200 -16.91 -12.11 12.86
C ILE A 200 -16.39 -13.54 12.89
N SER A 201 -15.27 -13.77 13.57
CA SER A 201 -14.78 -15.09 13.95
C SER A 201 -14.49 -15.09 15.43
N GLN A 202 -15.04 -16.04 16.17
CA GLN A 202 -14.95 -16.07 17.62
C GLN A 202 -14.37 -17.39 18.14
N ASN A 203 -13.92 -17.37 19.40
CA ASN A 203 -13.41 -18.53 20.11
C ASN A 203 -12.20 -19.18 19.45
N LEU A 204 -11.36 -18.38 18.82
CA LEU A 204 -10.11 -18.84 18.22
C LEU A 204 -9.09 -19.12 19.32
N THR A 205 -8.26 -20.13 19.12
CA THR A 205 -7.16 -20.43 20.06
C THR A 205 -5.98 -19.51 19.77
N GLN A 206 -5.51 -18.81 20.79
CA GLN A 206 -4.25 -18.08 20.70
C GLN A 206 -3.10 -19.08 20.51
N SER A 207 -2.22 -18.80 19.59
CA SER A 207 -1.03 -19.63 19.31
C SER A 207 0.21 -19.04 19.94
#